data_97a2f1b165b741a1c25828e593cbe700
#
_entry.id   97a2f1b165b741a1c25828e593cbe700
#
_cell.length_a   1.000
_cell.length_b   1.000
_cell.length_c   1.000
_cell.angle_alpha   90.00
_cell.angle_beta   90.00
_cell.angle_gamma   90.00
#
_symmetry.space_group_name_H-M   'P 1'
#
loop_
_entity.id
_entity.type
_entity.pdbx_description
1 polymer ?
#
loop_
_entity_poly.entity_id
_entity_poly.type
_entity_poly.pdbx_seq_one_letter_code
_entity_poly.pdbx_strand_id
1 'polypeptide(L)'
;MNLDKVIFFEIPADNPKRAREFYQITFGWRMNEIPEMHYTQVGTVEADRMGVRGIPKEPGAINGGMVERSDPVNNPVIYIRVDDIDQAAANIEKNGGEIVKPKSPVGNFGFAAYFKDTEGNIVGLWEFANAQLKPAA
;
A
#
# COMPACT_ATOMS: atom_id res chain seq x y z
N MET A 1 -11.01 -15.19 -15.06
CA MET A 1 -10.91 -14.24 -13.90
C MET A 1 -9.51 -13.69 -13.82
N ASN A 2 -9.37 -12.39 -13.73
CA ASN A 2 -8.09 -11.77 -13.47
C ASN A 2 -7.78 -11.90 -11.98
N LEU A 3 -6.52 -12.14 -11.68
CA LEU A 3 -6.07 -12.20 -10.29
C LEU A 3 -5.57 -10.82 -9.85
N ASP A 4 -6.14 -10.32 -8.77
CA ASP A 4 -5.70 -9.06 -8.19
C ASP A 4 -4.44 -9.31 -7.38
N LYS A 5 -3.42 -8.46 -7.58
CA LYS A 5 -2.07 -8.70 -7.04
C LYS A 5 -1.83 -7.98 -5.75
N VAL A 6 -1.04 -8.58 -4.89
CA VAL A 6 -0.43 -7.86 -3.76
C VAL A 6 0.72 -7.04 -4.32
N ILE A 7 0.67 -5.72 -4.16
CA ILE A 7 1.68 -4.84 -4.76
C ILE A 7 2.44 -3.99 -3.77
N PHE A 8 1.88 -3.73 -2.60
CA PHE A 8 2.51 -2.88 -1.59
C PHE A 8 2.30 -3.47 -0.21
N PHE A 9 3.19 -3.09 0.71
CA PHE A 9 2.96 -3.27 2.14
C PHE A 9 2.86 -1.89 2.81
N GLU A 10 2.35 -1.86 4.03
CA GLU A 10 2.33 -0.65 4.83
C GLU A 10 2.68 -1.02 6.26
N ILE A 11 3.63 -0.29 6.84
CA ILE A 11 4.11 -0.54 8.20
C ILE A 11 3.70 0.64 9.09
N PRO A 12 2.93 0.40 10.16
CA PRO A 12 2.63 1.45 11.12
C PRO A 12 3.80 1.65 12.08
N ALA A 13 3.97 2.88 12.55
CA ALA A 13 5.01 3.21 13.51
C ALA A 13 4.50 4.22 14.52
N ASP A 14 4.78 3.96 15.81
CA ASP A 14 4.49 4.93 16.87
C ASP A 14 5.43 6.13 16.76
N ASN A 15 6.65 5.88 16.34
CA ASN A 15 7.66 6.91 16.11
C ASN A 15 8.29 6.67 14.74
N PRO A 16 7.75 7.32 13.69
CA PRO A 16 8.21 7.09 12.33
C PRO A 16 9.72 7.35 12.13
N LYS A 17 10.27 8.37 12.76
CA LYS A 17 11.71 8.66 12.64
C LYS A 17 12.54 7.50 13.16
N ARG A 18 12.21 6.99 14.33
CA ARG A 18 12.91 5.85 14.92
C ARG A 18 12.77 4.60 14.05
N ALA A 19 11.58 4.36 13.52
CA ALA A 19 11.34 3.22 12.65
C ALA A 19 12.11 3.32 11.34
N ARG A 20 12.14 4.51 10.71
CA ARG A 20 12.92 4.72 9.50
C ARG A 20 14.39 4.38 9.71
N GLU A 21 14.98 4.88 10.80
CA GLU A 21 16.38 4.62 11.12
C GLU A 21 16.63 3.14 11.32
N PHE A 22 15.74 2.45 12.02
CA PHE A 22 15.85 1.02 12.25
C PHE A 22 15.91 0.23 10.94
N TYR A 23 14.96 0.47 10.04
CA TYR A 23 14.90 -0.27 8.79
C TYR A 23 16.04 0.09 7.83
N GLN A 24 16.45 1.35 7.81
CA GLN A 24 17.58 1.77 7.00
C GLN A 24 18.88 1.08 7.45
N ILE A 25 19.14 1.10 8.74
CA ILE A 25 20.39 0.57 9.28
C ILE A 25 20.40 -0.96 9.21
N THR A 26 19.28 -1.58 9.53
CA THR A 26 19.19 -3.04 9.64
C THR A 26 19.13 -3.73 8.28
N PHE A 27 18.33 -3.20 7.36
CA PHE A 27 18.04 -3.86 6.08
C PHE A 27 18.49 -3.06 4.85
N GLY A 28 18.99 -1.86 5.05
CA GLY A 28 19.41 -1.00 3.94
C GLY A 28 18.27 -0.41 3.13
N TRP A 29 17.06 -0.44 3.65
CA TRP A 29 15.89 0.07 2.93
C TRP A 29 16.02 1.58 2.69
N ARG A 30 15.46 2.03 1.58
CA ARG A 30 15.46 3.43 1.20
C ARG A 30 14.18 4.07 1.74
N MET A 31 14.35 5.21 2.43
CA MET A 31 13.23 5.92 3.05
C MET A 31 13.10 7.30 2.42
N ASN A 32 11.93 7.58 1.85
CA ASN A 32 11.63 8.87 1.25
C ASN A 32 10.41 9.47 1.94
N GLU A 33 10.66 10.40 2.86
CA GLU A 33 9.60 11.06 3.60
C GLU A 33 8.85 12.05 2.74
N ILE A 34 7.52 12.04 2.82
CA ILE A 34 6.63 13.01 2.18
C ILE A 34 5.87 13.69 3.32
N PRO A 35 6.45 14.75 3.91
CA PRO A 35 5.90 15.36 5.15
C PRO A 35 4.46 15.83 5.02
N GLU A 36 4.10 16.42 3.86
CA GLU A 36 2.75 16.93 3.62
C GLU A 36 1.68 15.84 3.61
N MET A 37 2.08 14.59 3.44
CA MET A 37 1.17 13.44 3.46
C MET A 37 1.28 12.62 4.74
N HIS A 38 2.19 13.01 5.65
CA HIS A 38 2.50 12.23 6.86
C HIS A 38 2.81 10.77 6.51
N TYR A 39 3.65 10.61 5.48
CA TYR A 39 3.88 9.32 4.86
C TYR A 39 5.35 9.17 4.47
N THR A 40 5.88 7.96 4.57
CA THR A 40 7.22 7.65 4.09
C THR A 40 7.12 6.54 3.04
N GLN A 41 7.68 6.79 1.87
CA GLN A 41 7.83 5.75 0.87
C GLN A 41 9.00 4.86 1.27
N VAL A 42 8.80 3.55 1.21
CA VAL A 42 9.80 2.55 1.57
C VAL A 42 10.22 1.78 0.33
N GLY A 43 11.48 1.90 -0.04
CA GLY A 43 12.05 1.16 -1.15
C GLY A 43 12.90 0.00 -0.64
N THR A 44 12.61 -1.20 -1.10
CA THR A 44 13.32 -2.41 -0.68
C THR A 44 14.30 -2.90 -1.75
N VAL A 45 14.44 -2.16 -2.86
CA VAL A 45 15.39 -2.46 -3.93
C VAL A 45 16.24 -1.24 -4.24
N GLU A 46 17.37 -1.45 -4.90
CA GLU A 46 18.22 -0.36 -5.37
C GLU A 46 17.48 0.56 -6.33
N ALA A 47 17.95 1.81 -6.46
CA ALA A 47 17.29 2.82 -7.29
C ALA A 47 17.11 2.37 -8.75
N ASP A 48 18.07 1.68 -9.30
CA ASP A 48 18.01 1.18 -10.68
C ASP A 48 17.06 0.02 -10.88
N ARG A 49 16.55 -0.57 -9.78
CA ARG A 49 15.56 -1.63 -9.80
C ARG A 49 14.13 -1.12 -9.59
N MET A 50 13.99 0.18 -9.38
CA MET A 50 12.66 0.78 -9.25
C MET A 50 11.98 0.87 -10.60
N GLY A 51 10.73 0.42 -10.63
CA GLY A 51 9.87 0.55 -11.80
C GLY A 51 8.90 1.72 -11.67
N VAL A 52 7.99 1.82 -12.63
CA VAL A 52 6.95 2.85 -12.60
C VAL A 52 6.02 2.64 -11.41
N ARG A 53 5.52 3.74 -10.87
CA ARG A 53 4.52 3.74 -9.78
C ARG A 53 4.99 3.04 -8.52
N GLY A 54 6.31 2.96 -8.30
CA GLY A 54 6.86 2.34 -7.12
C GLY A 54 6.88 0.82 -7.15
N ILE A 55 6.56 0.21 -8.28
CA ILE A 55 6.59 -1.24 -8.44
C ILE A 55 7.99 -1.65 -8.87
N PRO A 56 8.71 -2.48 -8.10
CA PRO A 56 10.05 -2.91 -8.48
C PRO A 56 10.07 -3.69 -9.78
N LYS A 57 11.17 -3.56 -10.52
CA LYS A 57 11.42 -4.38 -11.70
C LYS A 57 11.85 -5.80 -11.33
N GLU A 58 12.39 -5.97 -10.13
CA GLU A 58 12.92 -7.25 -9.67
C GLU A 58 11.76 -8.18 -9.26
N PRO A 59 11.68 -9.38 -9.85
CA PRO A 59 10.62 -10.32 -9.50
C PRO A 59 10.64 -10.69 -8.02
N GLY A 60 9.47 -10.71 -7.39
CA GLY A 60 9.32 -11.06 -5.99
C GLY A 60 9.57 -9.94 -5.00
N ALA A 61 10.10 -8.81 -5.46
CA ALA A 61 10.29 -7.65 -4.59
C ALA A 61 9.03 -6.81 -4.54
N ILE A 62 8.71 -6.26 -3.36
CA ILE A 62 7.65 -5.29 -3.20
C ILE A 62 8.15 -4.10 -2.38
N ASN A 63 7.71 -2.91 -2.74
CA ASN A 63 7.94 -1.70 -1.99
C ASN A 63 6.69 -1.37 -1.17
N GLY A 64 6.77 -0.35 -0.35
CA GLY A 64 5.62 -0.02 0.47
C GLY A 64 5.71 1.36 1.06
N GLY A 65 5.07 1.50 2.21
CA GLY A 65 5.04 2.75 2.92
C GLY A 65 5.07 2.56 4.42
N MET A 66 5.31 3.65 5.11
CA MET A 66 5.28 3.70 6.56
C MET A 66 4.39 4.88 6.95
N VAL A 67 3.50 4.62 7.89
CA VAL A 67 2.57 5.62 8.42
C VAL A 67 2.64 5.64 9.93
N GLU A 68 2.21 6.74 10.53
CA GLU A 68 2.02 6.78 11.96
C GLU A 68 0.89 5.84 12.34
N ARG A 69 1.09 5.07 13.41
CA ARG A 69 0.11 4.08 13.85
C ARG A 69 -1.21 4.76 14.21
N SER A 70 -2.28 4.33 13.56
CA SER A 70 -3.65 4.77 13.87
C SER A 70 -4.63 3.79 13.23
N ASP A 71 -5.82 3.65 13.82
CA ASP A 71 -6.84 2.77 13.27
C ASP A 71 -7.16 3.18 11.82
N PRO A 72 -7.37 2.20 10.93
CA PRO A 72 -7.36 0.76 11.15
C PRO A 72 -5.98 0.10 11.04
N VAL A 73 -4.91 0.86 10.79
CA VAL A 73 -3.57 0.33 10.53
C VAL A 73 -2.79 0.21 11.82
N ASN A 74 -2.99 -0.89 12.54
CA ASN A 74 -2.33 -1.17 13.81
C ASN A 74 -1.21 -2.19 13.70
N ASN A 75 -1.15 -2.93 12.60
CA ASN A 75 -0.14 -3.94 12.28
C ASN A 75 0.23 -3.79 10.81
N PRO A 76 1.32 -4.42 10.35
CA PRO A 76 1.63 -4.39 8.93
C PRO A 76 0.47 -4.87 8.08
N VAL A 77 0.24 -4.18 6.98
CA VAL A 77 -0.88 -4.42 6.08
C VAL A 77 -0.33 -4.65 4.67
N ILE A 78 -0.92 -5.60 3.95
CA ILE A 78 -0.66 -5.76 2.52
C ILE A 78 -1.75 -5.04 1.74
N TYR A 79 -1.38 -4.50 0.55
CA TYR A 79 -2.33 -3.87 -0.35
C TYR A 79 -2.55 -4.73 -1.57
N ILE A 80 -3.80 -4.91 -1.93
CA ILE A 80 -4.21 -5.62 -3.14
C ILE A 80 -4.60 -4.58 -4.18
N ARG A 81 -3.96 -4.62 -5.35
CA ARG A 81 -4.33 -3.75 -6.46
C ARG A 81 -5.60 -4.26 -7.11
N VAL A 82 -6.56 -3.36 -7.29
CA VAL A 82 -7.81 -3.65 -8.01
C VAL A 82 -8.01 -2.61 -9.09
N ASP A 83 -8.79 -2.94 -10.11
CA ASP A 83 -9.11 -1.99 -11.17
C ASP A 83 -10.13 -0.96 -10.70
N ASP A 84 -11.02 -1.36 -9.80
CA ASP A 84 -12.12 -0.53 -9.32
C ASP A 84 -12.42 -0.88 -7.86
N ILE A 85 -12.10 0.05 -6.96
CA ILE A 85 -12.33 -0.17 -5.52
C ILE A 85 -13.83 -0.31 -5.21
N ASP A 86 -14.68 0.44 -5.89
CA ASP A 86 -16.12 0.37 -5.61
C ASP A 86 -16.68 -1.03 -5.92
N GLN A 87 -16.23 -1.61 -7.03
CA GLN A 87 -16.62 -2.97 -7.38
C GLN A 87 -16.04 -3.99 -6.41
N ALA A 88 -14.77 -3.82 -6.04
CA ALA A 88 -14.12 -4.71 -5.07
C ALA A 88 -14.83 -4.64 -3.72
N ALA A 89 -15.21 -3.45 -3.28
CA ALA A 89 -15.92 -3.24 -2.02
C ALA A 89 -17.25 -4.01 -2.01
N ALA A 90 -18.01 -3.92 -3.10
CA ALA A 90 -19.27 -4.65 -3.23
C ALA A 90 -19.04 -6.17 -3.13
N ASN A 91 -18.00 -6.68 -3.79
CA ASN A 91 -17.65 -8.10 -3.73
C ASN A 91 -17.21 -8.53 -2.33
N ILE A 92 -16.44 -7.70 -1.64
CA ILE A 92 -15.99 -7.98 -0.28
C ILE A 92 -17.20 -8.13 0.65
N GLU A 93 -18.12 -7.16 0.62
CA GLU A 93 -19.31 -7.19 1.45
C GLU A 93 -20.18 -8.42 1.14
N LYS A 94 -20.34 -8.73 -0.13
CA LYS A 94 -21.10 -9.89 -0.58
C LYS A 94 -20.51 -11.21 -0.07
N ASN A 95 -19.20 -11.28 0.07
CA ASN A 95 -18.50 -12.51 0.42
C ASN A 95 -18.08 -12.58 1.89
N GLY A 96 -18.64 -11.73 2.75
CA GLY A 96 -18.48 -11.85 4.20
C GLY A 96 -17.43 -10.95 4.82
N GLY A 97 -16.77 -10.10 4.02
CA GLY A 97 -15.86 -9.09 4.55
C GLY A 97 -16.58 -7.79 4.86
N GLU A 98 -15.85 -6.81 5.31
CA GLU A 98 -16.39 -5.52 5.72
C GLU A 98 -15.44 -4.39 5.32
N ILE A 99 -15.97 -3.35 4.68
CA ILE A 99 -15.17 -2.15 4.41
C ILE A 99 -15.08 -1.35 5.72
N VAL A 100 -13.86 -1.17 6.22
CA VAL A 100 -13.64 -0.44 7.47
C VAL A 100 -13.19 1.00 7.25
N LYS A 101 -12.64 1.30 6.08
CA LYS A 101 -12.35 2.66 5.65
C LYS A 101 -12.64 2.76 4.16
N PRO A 102 -13.61 3.62 3.76
CA PRO A 102 -14.02 3.68 2.36
C PRO A 102 -12.96 4.31 1.47
N LYS A 103 -13.17 4.16 0.16
CA LYS A 103 -12.31 4.73 -0.88
C LYS A 103 -12.03 6.20 -0.60
N SER A 104 -10.75 6.56 -0.60
CA SER A 104 -10.32 7.96 -0.47
C SER A 104 -9.09 8.19 -1.35
N PRO A 105 -8.91 9.43 -1.85
CA PRO A 105 -7.74 9.72 -2.68
C PRO A 105 -6.46 9.75 -1.86
N VAL A 106 -5.36 9.34 -2.49
CA VAL A 106 -4.02 9.42 -1.93
C VAL A 106 -3.19 10.28 -2.87
N GLY A 107 -3.17 11.59 -2.58
CA GLY A 107 -2.55 12.57 -3.47
C GLY A 107 -3.06 12.42 -4.90
N ASN A 108 -2.16 12.47 -5.86
CA ASN A 108 -2.46 12.24 -7.27
C ASN A 108 -2.10 10.81 -7.70
N PHE A 109 -1.72 9.96 -6.77
CA PHE A 109 -1.23 8.61 -7.08
C PHE A 109 -2.34 7.61 -7.32
N GLY A 110 -3.41 7.71 -6.55
CA GLY A 110 -4.50 6.76 -6.65
C GLY A 110 -5.49 6.88 -5.52
N PHE A 111 -6.16 5.77 -5.26
CA PHE A 111 -7.16 5.66 -4.21
C PHE A 111 -6.87 4.45 -3.33
N ALA A 112 -7.18 4.59 -2.06
CA ALA A 112 -7.02 3.51 -1.10
C ALA A 112 -8.30 3.28 -0.32
N ALA A 113 -8.46 2.07 0.17
CA ALA A 113 -9.52 1.69 1.09
C ALA A 113 -8.96 0.58 1.98
N TYR A 114 -9.62 0.32 3.09
CA TYR A 114 -9.25 -0.80 3.96
C TYR A 114 -10.48 -1.65 4.22
N PHE A 115 -10.27 -2.95 4.26
CA PHE A 115 -11.34 -3.88 4.60
C PHE A 115 -10.85 -4.89 5.64
N LYS A 116 -11.82 -5.49 6.29
CA LYS A 116 -11.60 -6.61 7.20
C LYS A 116 -12.05 -7.87 6.46
N ASP A 117 -11.18 -8.86 6.39
CA ASP A 117 -11.55 -10.13 5.80
C ASP A 117 -12.42 -10.97 6.75
N THR A 118 -12.76 -12.18 6.36
CA THR A 118 -13.63 -13.05 7.17
C THR A 118 -12.99 -13.50 8.48
N GLU A 119 -11.67 -13.32 8.61
CA GLU A 119 -10.90 -13.75 9.77
C GLU A 119 -10.47 -12.58 10.66
N GLY A 120 -10.96 -11.37 10.36
CA GLY A 120 -10.64 -10.18 11.15
C GLY A 120 -9.36 -9.48 10.75
N ASN A 121 -8.71 -9.88 9.67
CA ASN A 121 -7.49 -9.24 9.21
C ASN A 121 -7.81 -7.96 8.43
N ILE A 122 -7.02 -6.92 8.68
CA ILE A 122 -7.10 -5.67 7.92
C ILE A 122 -6.19 -5.76 6.70
N VAL A 123 -6.75 -5.46 5.54
CA VAL A 123 -6.04 -5.49 4.26
C VAL A 123 -6.37 -4.20 3.50
N GLY A 124 -5.40 -3.68 2.77
CA GLY A 124 -5.59 -2.48 1.96
C GLY A 124 -6.00 -2.80 0.53
N LEU A 125 -6.76 -1.89 -0.06
CA LEU A 125 -7.06 -1.91 -1.48
C LEU A 125 -6.40 -0.71 -2.14
N TRP A 126 -5.89 -0.89 -3.34
CA TRP A 126 -5.29 0.18 -4.12
C TRP A 126 -5.82 0.20 -5.54
N GLU A 127 -6.18 1.41 -5.99
CA GLU A 127 -6.59 1.66 -7.38
C GLU A 127 -5.74 2.83 -7.88
N PHE A 128 -5.04 2.65 -9.00
CA PHE A 128 -4.25 3.75 -9.57
C PHE A 128 -5.17 4.83 -10.13
N ALA A 129 -4.74 6.09 -9.99
CA ALA A 129 -5.57 7.28 -10.21
C ALA A 129 -6.19 7.36 -11.61
N ASN A 130 -5.44 7.00 -12.65
CA ASN A 130 -5.95 7.06 -14.02
C ASN A 130 -5.10 6.19 -14.95
N ALA A 131 -5.59 6.04 -16.18
CA ALA A 131 -4.96 5.19 -17.19
C ALA A 131 -3.53 5.64 -17.54
N GLN A 132 -3.21 6.93 -17.43
CA GLN A 132 -1.88 7.45 -17.75
C GLN A 132 -0.84 7.03 -16.74
N LEU A 133 -1.26 6.73 -15.52
CA LEU A 133 -0.38 6.25 -14.45
C LEU A 133 -0.30 4.72 -14.42
N LYS A 134 -1.08 4.04 -15.25
CA LYS A 134 -1.03 2.58 -15.36
C LYS A 134 0.05 2.19 -16.35
N PRO A 135 0.72 1.03 -16.17
CA PRO A 135 1.70 0.59 -17.14
C PRO A 135 1.04 0.48 -18.51
N ALA A 136 1.80 0.82 -19.53
CA ALA A 136 1.40 0.42 -20.86
C ALA A 136 1.24 -1.09 -20.84
N ALA A 137 0.17 -1.57 -21.41
CA ALA A 137 -0.18 -2.98 -21.36
C ALA A 137 0.95 -3.85 -21.93
#